data_9bdb47ca903508c30b974557688bdb96
#
_entry.id   9bdb47ca903508c30b974557688bdb96
#
_cell.length_a   1.000
_cell.length_b   1.000
_cell.length_c   1.000
_cell.angle_alpha   90.00
_cell.angle_beta   90.00
_cell.angle_gamma   90.00
#
_symmetry.space_group_name_H-M   'P 1'
#
loop_
_entity.id
_entity.type
_entity.pdbx_description
1 polymer ?
#
loop_
_entity_poly.entity_id
_entity_poly.type
_entity_poly.pdbx_seq_one_letter_code
_entity_poly.pdbx_strand_id
1 'polypeptide(L)'
;MKIKDEFLIRAMRDFFQIYLPKQKCYSKNMVDSYRYAINLFIDYMQEKQSVTLLSMGTDDINRDTVSGFLEWLSDSRKNSPGTCNQRLMALKSFAGYLGLRDFSMTSVYAETCLVPVRKESAKTVSFLSESALKELLKQPNVGKPTGLRNQFLMILMYDTAARCQEVLDIRIGDFCLNAVSPYVYLKGKGDKTRAVPLMDVTIRNLRQYLNRFHESEPMHLEDYLFYTVTHNQRHQMSPDTVAAFMKKYGESAKATCPEIPERIHPHLMRHTRAMHLYRNGMPLALLSDFLGHSSLETTRVYAYADTEMKRNAIAKSTPQISDEDEIPAWDFSDEETLRKLAGLK
;
A
#
# COMPACT_ATOMS: atom_id res chain seq x y z
N MET A 1 26.97 -26.95 23.93
CA MET A 1 27.12 -25.48 24.11
C MET A 1 25.94 -24.99 24.95
N LYS A 2 26.17 -24.28 26.07
CA LYS A 2 25.09 -23.84 26.96
C LYS A 2 24.56 -22.50 26.48
N ILE A 3 23.24 -22.32 26.47
CA ILE A 3 22.60 -21.04 26.09
C ILE A 3 22.96 -19.98 27.12
N LYS A 4 23.44 -18.79 26.72
CA LYS A 4 23.83 -17.68 27.62
C LYS A 4 22.62 -17.11 28.36
N ASP A 5 21.52 -16.92 27.64
CA ASP A 5 20.31 -16.29 28.15
C ASP A 5 19.06 -17.10 27.76
N GLU A 6 18.63 -17.97 28.67
CA GLU A 6 17.41 -18.76 28.47
C GLU A 6 16.15 -17.90 28.52
N PHE A 7 16.17 -16.79 29.26
CA PHE A 7 15.03 -15.89 29.35
C PHE A 7 14.74 -15.26 27.97
N LEU A 8 15.79 -14.78 27.27
CA LEU A 8 15.65 -14.20 25.94
C LEU A 8 15.03 -15.19 24.96
N ILE A 9 15.49 -16.45 24.95
CA ILE A 9 14.97 -17.48 24.04
C ILE A 9 13.49 -17.80 24.34
N ARG A 10 13.13 -17.94 25.63
CA ARG A 10 11.74 -18.15 26.03
C ARG A 10 10.87 -16.95 25.69
N ALA A 11 11.37 -15.75 25.89
CA ALA A 11 10.66 -14.52 25.55
C ALA A 11 10.42 -14.41 24.03
N MET A 12 11.40 -14.72 23.17
CA MET A 12 11.23 -14.76 21.72
C MET A 12 10.13 -15.75 21.31
N ARG A 13 10.15 -16.96 21.84
CA ARG A 13 9.11 -17.96 21.57
C ARG A 13 7.73 -17.46 21.94
N ASP A 14 7.57 -16.97 23.18
CA ASP A 14 6.29 -16.53 23.71
C ASP A 14 5.78 -15.25 22.99
N PHE A 15 6.68 -14.37 22.57
CA PHE A 15 6.36 -13.20 21.74
C PHE A 15 5.67 -13.60 20.43
N PHE A 16 6.22 -14.58 19.70
CA PHE A 16 5.68 -15.01 18.41
C PHE A 16 4.50 -15.96 18.50
N GLN A 17 4.41 -16.76 19.57
CA GLN A 17 3.36 -17.78 19.68
C GLN A 17 2.16 -17.35 20.53
N ILE A 18 2.36 -16.39 21.44
CA ILE A 18 1.33 -15.97 22.39
C ILE A 18 1.05 -14.47 22.27
N TYR A 19 2.07 -13.63 22.49
CA TYR A 19 1.85 -12.19 22.61
C TYR A 19 1.31 -11.55 21.33
N LEU A 20 2.01 -11.70 20.21
CA LEU A 20 1.59 -11.12 18.95
C LEU A 20 0.26 -11.70 18.44
N PRO A 21 0.08 -13.04 18.32
CA PRO A 21 -1.13 -13.58 17.73
C PRO A 21 -2.34 -13.57 18.66
N LYS A 22 -2.16 -13.86 19.98
CA LYS A 22 -3.29 -14.05 20.90
C LYS A 22 -3.61 -12.80 21.72
N GLN A 23 -2.59 -12.05 22.21
CA GLN A 23 -2.83 -10.87 23.03
C GLN A 23 -2.96 -9.60 22.21
N LYS A 24 -2.16 -9.43 21.13
CA LYS A 24 -2.24 -8.30 20.21
C LYS A 24 -3.18 -8.55 19.02
N CYS A 25 -3.65 -9.78 18.83
CA CYS A 25 -4.50 -10.18 17.71
C CYS A 25 -3.93 -9.78 16.34
N TYR A 26 -2.60 -9.89 16.20
CA TYR A 26 -1.93 -9.56 14.94
C TYR A 26 -2.17 -10.66 13.91
N SER A 27 -2.37 -10.27 12.65
CA SER A 27 -2.49 -11.22 11.53
C SER A 27 -1.20 -12.03 11.35
N LYS A 28 -1.31 -13.22 10.76
CA LYS A 28 -0.17 -14.07 10.43
C LYS A 28 0.92 -13.31 9.68
N ASN A 29 0.55 -12.54 8.64
CA ASN A 29 1.51 -11.75 7.85
C ASN A 29 2.27 -10.72 8.70
N MET A 30 1.61 -10.12 9.69
CA MET A 30 2.25 -9.18 10.60
C MET A 30 3.23 -9.89 11.54
N VAL A 31 2.84 -11.04 12.10
CA VAL A 31 3.73 -11.88 12.92
C VAL A 31 4.95 -12.33 12.12
N ASP A 32 4.76 -12.76 10.87
CA ASP A 32 5.85 -13.18 9.99
C ASP A 32 6.79 -12.02 9.63
N SER A 33 6.26 -10.81 9.43
CA SER A 33 7.07 -9.60 9.22
C SER A 33 7.94 -9.25 10.44
N TYR A 34 7.39 -9.41 11.65
CA TYR A 34 8.14 -9.21 12.91
C TYR A 34 9.21 -10.29 13.08
N ARG A 35 8.86 -11.55 12.81
CA ARG A 35 9.81 -12.67 12.85
C ARG A 35 10.99 -12.45 11.90
N TYR A 36 10.68 -12.01 10.67
CA TYR A 36 11.72 -11.68 9.70
C TYR A 36 12.62 -10.55 10.17
N ALA A 37 12.09 -9.51 10.81
CA ALA A 37 12.88 -8.41 11.34
C ALA A 37 13.84 -8.87 12.46
N ILE A 38 13.38 -9.71 13.38
CA ILE A 38 14.21 -10.24 14.47
C ILE A 38 15.26 -11.22 13.93
N ASN A 39 14.92 -12.06 12.96
CA ASN A 39 15.92 -12.93 12.31
C ASN A 39 17.03 -12.11 11.64
N LEU A 40 16.68 -11.02 10.92
CA LEU A 40 17.67 -10.13 10.33
C LEU A 40 18.56 -9.46 11.39
N PHE A 41 18.03 -9.15 12.57
CA PHE A 41 18.83 -8.61 13.65
C PHE A 41 19.79 -9.66 14.20
N ILE A 42 19.38 -10.91 14.35
CA ILE A 42 20.24 -12.02 14.74
C ILE A 42 21.34 -12.25 13.69
N ASP A 43 21.01 -12.21 12.39
CA ASP A 43 21.99 -12.31 11.30
C ASP A 43 23.05 -11.20 11.39
N TYR A 44 22.61 -9.95 11.65
CA TYR A 44 23.49 -8.80 11.85
C TYR A 44 24.41 -9.01 13.05
N MET A 45 23.88 -9.46 14.20
CA MET A 45 24.66 -9.73 15.41
C MET A 45 25.73 -10.79 15.15
N GLN A 46 25.39 -11.82 14.39
CA GLN A 46 26.35 -12.85 14.01
C GLN A 46 27.42 -12.34 13.03
N GLU A 47 27.02 -11.57 12.01
CA GLU A 47 27.91 -11.09 10.95
C GLU A 47 28.85 -9.97 11.43
N LYS A 48 28.34 -9.02 12.21
CA LYS A 48 29.06 -7.79 12.57
C LYS A 48 29.58 -7.77 14.01
N GLN A 49 28.92 -8.50 14.91
CA GLN A 49 29.29 -8.51 16.33
C GLN A 49 29.88 -9.86 16.77
N SER A 50 29.93 -10.86 15.88
CA SER A 50 30.34 -12.23 16.18
C SER A 50 29.54 -12.87 17.34
N VAL A 51 28.31 -12.41 17.58
CA VAL A 51 27.39 -12.89 18.60
C VAL A 51 26.37 -13.82 17.95
N THR A 52 26.44 -15.11 18.30
CA THR A 52 25.45 -16.11 17.83
C THR A 52 24.23 -16.10 18.75
N LEU A 53 23.10 -16.68 18.29
CA LEU A 53 21.88 -16.79 19.11
C LEU A 53 22.14 -17.53 20.44
N LEU A 54 23.12 -18.44 20.49
CA LEU A 54 23.49 -19.15 21.71
C LEU A 54 24.27 -18.29 22.71
N SER A 55 25.04 -17.32 22.24
CA SER A 55 25.83 -16.38 23.01
C SER A 55 25.18 -15.02 23.21
N MET A 56 24.00 -14.79 22.57
CA MET A 56 23.23 -13.55 22.66
C MET A 56 22.49 -13.46 24.00
N GLY A 57 22.53 -12.29 24.62
CA GLY A 57 21.75 -11.95 25.80
C GLY A 57 20.88 -10.72 25.59
N THR A 58 20.04 -10.42 26.56
CA THR A 58 19.21 -9.20 26.55
C THR A 58 20.03 -7.91 26.49
N ASP A 59 21.24 -7.91 27.10
CA ASP A 59 22.18 -6.78 27.10
C ASP A 59 22.70 -6.43 25.69
N ASP A 60 22.66 -7.38 24.77
CA ASP A 60 23.06 -7.18 23.39
C ASP A 60 22.01 -6.41 22.58
N ILE A 61 20.80 -6.20 23.14
CA ILE A 61 19.73 -5.38 22.54
C ILE A 61 19.77 -3.98 23.18
N ASN A 62 20.62 -3.13 22.68
CA ASN A 62 20.84 -1.79 23.18
C ASN A 62 20.81 -0.76 22.04
N ARG A 63 20.94 0.53 22.37
CA ARG A 63 20.91 1.62 21.41
C ARG A 63 21.94 1.46 20.30
N ASP A 64 23.16 1.08 20.63
CA ASP A 64 24.27 1.06 19.68
C ASP A 64 24.15 -0.10 18.70
N THR A 65 23.79 -1.29 19.18
CA THR A 65 23.56 -2.47 18.32
C THR A 65 22.35 -2.27 17.40
N VAL A 66 21.28 -1.66 17.90
CA VAL A 66 20.10 -1.38 17.08
C VAL A 66 20.39 -0.28 16.05
N SER A 67 21.17 0.76 16.38
CA SER A 67 21.61 1.78 15.43
C SER A 67 22.48 1.19 14.32
N GLY A 68 23.50 0.39 14.72
CA GLY A 68 24.37 -0.30 13.76
C GLY A 68 23.61 -1.29 12.86
N PHE A 69 22.58 -1.95 13.40
CA PHE A 69 21.70 -2.79 12.59
C PHE A 69 20.96 -1.98 11.49
N LEU A 70 20.46 -0.78 11.82
CA LEU A 70 19.81 0.07 10.81
C LEU A 70 20.80 0.55 9.74
N GLU A 71 22.04 0.85 10.11
CA GLU A 71 23.13 1.17 9.17
C GLU A 71 23.42 -0.02 8.25
N TRP A 72 23.60 -1.21 8.82
CA TRP A 72 23.82 -2.44 8.06
C TRP A 72 22.68 -2.72 7.09
N LEU A 73 21.42 -2.51 7.49
CA LEU A 73 20.25 -2.65 6.60
C LEU A 73 20.33 -1.69 5.41
N SER A 74 20.77 -0.43 5.61
CA SER A 74 20.93 0.53 4.52
C SER A 74 22.10 0.20 3.62
N ASP A 75 23.26 -0.06 4.21
CA ASP A 75 24.53 -0.12 3.48
C ASP A 75 24.74 -1.47 2.82
N SER A 76 24.50 -2.56 3.55
CA SER A 76 24.73 -3.92 3.06
C SER A 76 23.50 -4.48 2.34
N ARG A 77 22.28 -4.20 2.83
CA ARG A 77 21.03 -4.74 2.26
C ARG A 77 20.30 -3.75 1.35
N LYS A 78 20.78 -2.51 1.21
CA LYS A 78 20.20 -1.45 0.39
C LYS A 78 18.71 -1.19 0.68
N ASN A 79 18.33 -1.34 1.94
CA ASN A 79 16.95 -1.12 2.37
C ASN A 79 16.61 0.37 2.39
N SER A 80 15.36 0.70 1.99
CA SER A 80 14.84 2.07 2.07
C SER A 80 14.66 2.51 3.54
N PRO A 81 14.66 3.83 3.85
CA PRO A 81 14.38 4.34 5.18
C PRO A 81 13.09 3.77 5.80
N GLY A 82 12.00 3.67 5.01
CA GLY A 82 10.74 3.08 5.47
C GLY A 82 10.85 1.61 5.85
N THR A 83 11.63 0.84 5.10
CA THR A 83 11.91 -0.56 5.45
C THR A 83 12.71 -0.65 6.74
N CYS A 84 13.74 0.19 6.91
CA CYS A 84 14.51 0.26 8.15
C CYS A 84 13.63 0.63 9.34
N ASN A 85 12.74 1.63 9.19
CA ASN A 85 11.79 2.03 10.22
C ASN A 85 10.85 0.88 10.62
N GLN A 86 10.36 0.12 9.63
CA GLN A 86 9.51 -1.05 9.90
C GLN A 86 10.25 -2.10 10.74
N ARG A 87 11.54 -2.36 10.46
CA ARG A 87 12.37 -3.28 11.25
C ARG A 87 12.63 -2.75 12.66
N LEU A 88 12.91 -1.44 12.78
CA LEU A 88 13.06 -0.77 14.07
C LEU A 88 11.80 -0.90 14.93
N MET A 89 10.61 -0.71 14.36
CA MET A 89 9.36 -0.85 15.09
C MET A 89 9.13 -2.27 15.60
N ALA A 90 9.57 -3.30 14.87
CA ALA A 90 9.52 -4.68 15.35
C ALA A 90 10.43 -4.91 16.55
N LEU A 91 11.66 -4.37 16.51
CA LEU A 91 12.60 -4.44 17.65
C LEU A 91 12.08 -3.67 18.87
N LYS A 92 11.56 -2.44 18.68
CA LYS A 92 10.94 -1.66 19.77
C LYS A 92 9.76 -2.41 20.40
N SER A 93 8.94 -3.07 19.59
CA SER A 93 7.83 -3.88 20.09
C SER A 93 8.31 -5.09 20.90
N PHE A 94 9.38 -5.75 20.46
CA PHE A 94 9.96 -6.86 21.18
C PHE A 94 10.63 -6.40 22.49
N ALA A 95 11.42 -5.34 22.46
CA ALA A 95 12.03 -4.77 23.68
C ALA A 95 10.96 -4.33 24.71
N GLY A 96 9.86 -3.70 24.24
CA GLY A 96 8.72 -3.40 25.09
C GLY A 96 8.07 -4.64 25.70
N TYR A 97 7.99 -5.74 24.95
CA TYR A 97 7.49 -7.00 25.48
C TYR A 97 8.44 -7.59 26.54
N LEU A 98 9.75 -7.47 26.38
CA LEU A 98 10.70 -7.89 27.42
C LEU A 98 10.46 -7.16 28.74
N GLY A 99 10.26 -5.83 28.69
CA GLY A 99 9.92 -5.02 29.85
C GLY A 99 8.58 -5.38 30.51
N LEU A 100 7.60 -5.89 29.76
CA LEU A 100 6.35 -6.42 30.31
C LEU A 100 6.52 -7.77 31.01
N ARG A 101 7.52 -8.56 30.60
CA ARG A 101 7.81 -9.88 31.18
C ARG A 101 8.66 -9.78 32.43
N ASP A 102 9.59 -8.83 32.44
CA ASP A 102 10.49 -8.58 33.56
C ASP A 102 10.79 -7.08 33.63
N PHE A 103 10.45 -6.46 34.77
CA PHE A 103 10.64 -5.02 34.95
C PHE A 103 12.11 -4.58 34.85
N SER A 104 13.07 -5.47 35.21
CA SER A 104 14.49 -5.20 35.04
C SER A 104 14.90 -4.95 33.58
N MET A 105 14.10 -5.42 32.59
CA MET A 105 14.33 -5.25 31.16
C MET A 105 13.74 -3.92 30.61
N THR A 106 13.19 -3.07 31.46
CA THR A 106 12.64 -1.76 31.03
C THR A 106 13.73 -0.86 30.44
N SER A 107 14.97 -0.98 30.89
CA SER A 107 16.13 -0.26 30.32
C SER A 107 16.36 -0.63 28.85
N VAL A 108 16.24 -1.89 28.47
CA VAL A 108 16.39 -2.38 27.08
C VAL A 108 15.38 -1.70 26.18
N TYR A 109 14.13 -1.58 26.64
CA TYR A 109 13.10 -0.85 25.92
C TYR A 109 13.41 0.65 25.80
N ALA A 110 13.81 1.28 26.90
CA ALA A 110 14.14 2.70 26.91
C ALA A 110 15.29 3.01 25.93
N GLU A 111 16.36 2.25 25.95
CA GLU A 111 17.49 2.41 25.02
C GLU A 111 17.09 2.21 23.55
N THR A 112 16.31 1.16 23.29
CA THR A 112 15.80 0.91 21.93
C THR A 112 14.91 2.05 21.45
N CYS A 113 14.13 2.69 22.33
CA CYS A 113 13.30 3.84 22.01
C CYS A 113 14.10 5.10 21.66
N LEU A 114 15.33 5.26 22.20
CA LEU A 114 16.23 6.37 21.86
C LEU A 114 16.73 6.33 20.40
N VAL A 115 16.64 5.17 19.73
CA VAL A 115 17.00 5.09 18.30
C VAL A 115 15.95 5.82 17.47
N PRO A 116 16.36 6.90 16.73
CA PRO A 116 15.41 7.72 15.99
C PRO A 116 14.89 7.01 14.74
N VAL A 117 13.66 7.35 14.37
CA VAL A 117 13.07 6.95 13.07
C VAL A 117 13.77 7.72 11.96
N ARG A 118 14.13 7.06 10.87
CA ARG A 118 14.75 7.68 9.72
C ARG A 118 13.72 8.51 8.95
N LYS A 119 14.12 9.72 8.51
CA LYS A 119 13.27 10.58 7.71
C LYS A 119 13.00 9.92 6.35
N GLU A 120 11.73 9.83 5.99
CA GLU A 120 11.29 9.36 4.68
C GLU A 120 10.98 10.57 3.79
N SER A 121 11.43 10.53 2.54
CA SER A 121 10.96 11.49 1.54
C SER A 121 9.49 11.19 1.22
N ALA A 122 8.68 12.24 1.06
CA ALA A 122 7.31 12.08 0.60
C ALA A 122 7.31 11.37 -0.76
N LYS A 123 6.72 10.18 -0.82
CA LYS A 123 6.58 9.44 -2.07
C LYS A 123 5.43 10.04 -2.85
N THR A 124 5.68 10.46 -4.08
CA THR A 124 4.60 10.76 -5.04
C THR A 124 3.83 9.49 -5.34
N VAL A 125 2.51 9.59 -5.28
CA VAL A 125 1.63 8.45 -5.60
C VAL A 125 1.64 8.27 -7.12
N SER A 126 2.17 7.14 -7.58
CA SER A 126 2.02 6.73 -8.96
C SER A 126 0.58 6.29 -9.24
N PHE A 127 0.02 6.71 -10.36
CA PHE A 127 -1.29 6.28 -10.85
C PHE A 127 -1.29 6.27 -12.38
N LEU A 128 -2.26 5.58 -12.98
CA LEU A 128 -2.43 5.51 -14.43
C LEU A 128 -3.31 6.69 -14.91
N SER A 129 -2.95 7.29 -16.03
CA SER A 129 -3.88 8.15 -16.77
C SER A 129 -5.06 7.30 -17.31
N GLU A 130 -6.14 7.94 -17.74
CA GLU A 130 -7.27 7.21 -18.32
C GLU A 130 -6.88 6.44 -19.58
N SER A 131 -5.98 7.00 -20.41
CA SER A 131 -5.41 6.34 -21.58
C SER A 131 -4.61 5.10 -21.21
N ALA A 132 -3.69 5.24 -20.24
CA ALA A 132 -2.85 4.14 -19.75
C ALA A 132 -3.69 3.03 -19.11
N LEU A 133 -4.74 3.39 -18.35
CA LEU A 133 -5.66 2.40 -17.79
C LEU A 133 -6.40 1.62 -18.89
N LYS A 134 -6.91 2.30 -19.90
CA LYS A 134 -7.59 1.67 -21.05
C LYS A 134 -6.66 0.71 -21.77
N GLU A 135 -5.40 1.10 -22.02
CA GLU A 135 -4.43 0.25 -22.68
C GLU A 135 -4.06 -0.97 -21.83
N LEU A 136 -3.90 -0.81 -20.52
CA LEU A 136 -3.65 -1.95 -19.61
C LEU A 136 -4.82 -2.95 -19.62
N LEU A 137 -6.06 -2.48 -19.59
CA LEU A 137 -7.27 -3.32 -19.58
C LEU A 137 -7.51 -4.05 -20.91
N LYS A 138 -6.91 -3.63 -22.02
CA LYS A 138 -6.96 -4.31 -23.32
C LYS A 138 -6.00 -5.50 -23.45
N GLN A 139 -4.97 -5.58 -22.58
CA GLN A 139 -3.92 -6.60 -22.72
C GLN A 139 -4.41 -8.04 -22.53
N PRO A 140 -5.32 -8.35 -21.61
CA PRO A 140 -5.83 -9.71 -21.46
C PRO A 140 -6.58 -10.18 -22.70
N ASN A 141 -6.22 -11.35 -23.21
CA ASN A 141 -6.96 -11.98 -24.31
C ASN A 141 -8.27 -12.59 -23.77
N VAL A 142 -9.37 -11.87 -23.92
CA VAL A 142 -10.71 -12.27 -23.43
C VAL A 142 -11.29 -13.51 -24.12
N GLY A 143 -10.76 -13.90 -25.26
CA GLY A 143 -11.11 -15.19 -25.91
C GLY A 143 -10.65 -16.40 -25.10
N LYS A 144 -9.68 -16.20 -24.17
CA LYS A 144 -9.20 -17.24 -23.26
C LYS A 144 -9.81 -17.05 -21.88
N PRO A 145 -10.22 -18.15 -21.18
CA PRO A 145 -10.78 -18.05 -19.83
C PRO A 145 -9.90 -17.26 -18.87
N THR A 146 -8.59 -17.52 -18.85
CA THR A 146 -7.65 -16.79 -17.98
C THR A 146 -7.59 -15.31 -18.29
N GLY A 147 -7.71 -14.90 -19.57
CA GLY A 147 -7.72 -13.50 -19.97
C GLY A 147 -9.00 -12.80 -19.52
N LEU A 148 -10.17 -13.43 -19.74
CA LEU A 148 -11.46 -12.91 -19.27
C LEU A 148 -11.47 -12.70 -17.74
N ARG A 149 -11.00 -13.71 -16.99
CA ARG A 149 -10.86 -13.62 -15.52
C ARG A 149 -9.97 -12.45 -15.11
N ASN A 150 -8.79 -12.36 -15.69
CA ASN A 150 -7.79 -11.35 -15.32
C ASN A 150 -8.27 -9.94 -15.66
N GLN A 151 -8.92 -9.76 -16.81
CA GLN A 151 -9.51 -8.46 -17.18
C GLN A 151 -10.60 -8.05 -16.21
N PHE A 152 -11.55 -8.95 -15.90
CA PHE A 152 -12.63 -8.64 -14.97
C PHE A 152 -12.10 -8.34 -13.57
N LEU A 153 -11.09 -9.09 -13.10
CA LEU A 153 -10.45 -8.82 -11.80
C LEU A 153 -9.86 -7.40 -11.76
N MET A 154 -9.14 -6.98 -12.81
CA MET A 154 -8.59 -5.63 -12.89
C MET A 154 -9.70 -4.55 -12.95
N ILE A 155 -10.78 -4.78 -13.70
CA ILE A 155 -11.94 -3.88 -13.76
C ILE A 155 -12.54 -3.74 -12.35
N LEU A 156 -12.79 -4.85 -11.66
CA LEU A 156 -13.39 -4.84 -10.33
C LEU A 156 -12.48 -4.14 -9.30
N MET A 157 -11.17 -4.39 -9.35
CA MET A 157 -10.20 -3.69 -8.50
C MET A 157 -10.20 -2.18 -8.73
N TYR A 158 -10.29 -1.76 -9.99
CA TYR A 158 -10.36 -0.33 -10.32
C TYR A 158 -11.68 0.29 -9.86
N ASP A 159 -12.81 -0.32 -10.20
CA ASP A 159 -14.13 0.25 -9.90
C ASP A 159 -14.37 0.39 -8.40
N THR A 160 -14.03 -0.63 -7.63
CA THR A 160 -14.22 -0.67 -6.17
C THR A 160 -13.09 0.00 -5.39
N ALA A 161 -11.96 0.30 -6.00
CA ALA A 161 -10.71 0.69 -5.36
C ALA A 161 -10.31 -0.23 -4.17
N ALA A 162 -10.75 -1.48 -4.19
CA ALA A 162 -10.48 -2.44 -3.14
C ALA A 162 -9.00 -2.86 -3.06
N ARG A 163 -8.55 -3.28 -1.88
CA ARG A 163 -7.25 -3.94 -1.75
C ARG A 163 -7.30 -5.30 -2.45
N CYS A 164 -6.16 -5.76 -2.97
CA CYS A 164 -6.09 -7.02 -3.69
C CYS A 164 -6.72 -8.18 -2.90
N GLN A 165 -6.37 -8.32 -1.63
CA GLN A 165 -6.92 -9.37 -0.77
C GLN A 165 -8.43 -9.20 -0.57
N GLU A 166 -8.94 -7.99 -0.40
CA GLU A 166 -10.39 -7.73 -0.27
C GLU A 166 -11.16 -8.22 -1.51
N VAL A 167 -10.59 -8.04 -2.72
CA VAL A 167 -11.21 -8.55 -3.96
C VAL A 167 -11.15 -10.08 -4.04
N LEU A 168 -10.04 -10.67 -3.59
CA LEU A 168 -9.87 -12.12 -3.60
C LEU A 168 -10.72 -12.83 -2.55
N ASP A 169 -11.08 -12.14 -1.48
CA ASP A 169 -11.94 -12.64 -0.40
C ASP A 169 -13.44 -12.56 -0.77
N ILE A 170 -13.81 -11.87 -1.87
CA ILE A 170 -15.21 -11.76 -2.31
C ILE A 170 -15.77 -13.14 -2.61
N ARG A 171 -16.95 -13.40 -2.04
CA ARG A 171 -17.79 -14.54 -2.38
C ARG A 171 -18.93 -14.13 -3.31
N ILE A 172 -19.49 -15.06 -4.05
CA ILE A 172 -20.60 -14.76 -4.98
C ILE A 172 -21.77 -14.10 -4.25
N GLY A 173 -22.06 -14.54 -3.01
CA GLY A 173 -23.12 -13.99 -2.18
C GLY A 173 -22.89 -12.58 -1.64
N ASP A 174 -21.67 -12.03 -1.78
CA ASP A 174 -21.39 -10.66 -1.31
C ASP A 174 -21.94 -9.57 -2.28
N PHE A 175 -22.48 -9.96 -3.45
CA PHE A 175 -23.08 -9.05 -4.42
C PHE A 175 -24.58 -8.85 -4.18
N CYS A 176 -25.00 -7.61 -4.08
CA CYS A 176 -26.40 -7.17 -4.00
C CYS A 176 -26.84 -6.53 -5.31
N LEU A 177 -27.11 -7.34 -6.34
CA LEU A 177 -27.40 -6.88 -7.70
C LEU A 177 -28.85 -6.41 -7.92
N ASN A 178 -29.78 -6.81 -7.01
CA ASN A 178 -31.20 -6.46 -7.10
C ASN A 178 -31.54 -5.15 -6.37
N ALA A 179 -30.55 -4.48 -5.76
CA ALA A 179 -30.74 -3.19 -5.14
C ALA A 179 -30.95 -2.08 -6.19
N VAL A 180 -31.60 -0.98 -5.81
CA VAL A 180 -31.76 0.21 -6.68
C VAL A 180 -30.40 0.72 -7.17
N SER A 181 -29.39 0.69 -6.30
CA SER A 181 -27.98 0.91 -6.65
C SER A 181 -27.23 -0.37 -6.35
N PRO A 182 -26.90 -1.21 -7.32
CA PRO A 182 -26.17 -2.45 -7.09
C PRO A 182 -24.81 -2.21 -6.41
N TYR A 183 -24.43 -3.06 -5.47
CA TYR A 183 -23.21 -2.93 -4.72
C TYR A 183 -22.61 -4.28 -4.35
N VAL A 184 -21.37 -4.26 -3.87
CA VAL A 184 -20.67 -5.42 -3.32
C VAL A 184 -20.21 -5.12 -1.89
N TYR A 185 -20.32 -6.09 -1.00
CA TYR A 185 -19.71 -6.04 0.31
C TYR A 185 -18.22 -6.40 0.26
N LEU A 186 -17.40 -5.53 0.81
CA LEU A 186 -15.96 -5.77 0.95
C LEU A 186 -15.59 -5.88 2.42
N LYS A 187 -14.92 -6.98 2.78
CA LYS A 187 -14.41 -7.24 4.14
C LYS A 187 -12.98 -6.70 4.25
N GLY A 188 -12.79 -5.66 5.04
CA GLY A 188 -11.50 -5.01 5.27
C GLY A 188 -10.79 -5.51 6.53
N LYS A 189 -9.65 -4.88 6.83
CA LYS A 189 -8.85 -5.19 8.03
C LYS A 189 -9.68 -4.97 9.31
N GLY A 190 -9.65 -5.95 10.22
CA GLY A 190 -10.38 -5.90 11.50
C GLY A 190 -11.88 -6.18 11.35
N ASP A 191 -12.25 -7.00 10.36
CA ASP A 191 -13.63 -7.44 10.07
C ASP A 191 -14.62 -6.29 9.77
N LYS A 192 -14.09 -5.12 9.38
CA LYS A 192 -14.91 -3.99 8.96
C LYS A 192 -15.44 -4.23 7.56
N THR A 193 -16.75 -4.35 7.43
CA THR A 193 -17.42 -4.49 6.13
C THR A 193 -17.87 -3.12 5.62
N ARG A 194 -17.67 -2.87 4.32
CA ARG A 194 -18.23 -1.70 3.63
C ARG A 194 -18.96 -2.11 2.35
N ALA A 195 -20.05 -1.43 2.04
CA ALA A 195 -20.74 -1.56 0.75
C ALA A 195 -20.13 -0.61 -0.27
N VAL A 196 -19.79 -1.12 -1.43
CA VAL A 196 -19.23 -0.33 -2.53
C VAL A 196 -20.13 -0.42 -3.75
N PRO A 197 -20.68 0.70 -4.26
CA PRO A 197 -21.53 0.69 -5.43
C PRO A 197 -20.76 0.24 -6.67
N LEU A 198 -21.44 -0.48 -7.56
CA LEU A 198 -20.90 -1.00 -8.81
C LEU A 198 -21.43 -0.22 -10.00
N MET A 199 -20.55 0.10 -10.93
CA MET A 199 -20.95 0.72 -12.20
C MET A 199 -21.51 -0.33 -13.17
N ASP A 200 -22.39 0.09 -14.09
CA ASP A 200 -23.06 -0.79 -15.07
C ASP A 200 -22.07 -1.61 -15.90
N VAL A 201 -20.92 -1.03 -16.22
CA VAL A 201 -19.86 -1.74 -16.95
C VAL A 201 -19.33 -2.91 -16.12
N THR A 202 -19.11 -2.72 -14.84
CA THR A 202 -18.63 -3.75 -13.93
C THR A 202 -19.68 -4.86 -13.73
N ILE A 203 -20.95 -4.49 -13.64
CA ILE A 203 -22.07 -5.46 -13.56
C ILE A 203 -22.15 -6.32 -14.82
N ARG A 204 -22.01 -5.73 -16.00
CA ARG A 204 -22.00 -6.49 -17.27
C ARG A 204 -20.84 -7.49 -17.31
N ASN A 205 -19.64 -7.06 -16.94
CA ASN A 205 -18.47 -7.93 -16.88
C ASN A 205 -18.62 -9.03 -15.82
N LEU A 206 -19.23 -8.72 -14.66
CA LEU A 206 -19.54 -9.70 -13.62
C LEU A 206 -20.46 -10.80 -14.17
N ARG A 207 -21.57 -10.45 -14.82
CA ARG A 207 -22.49 -11.42 -15.40
C ARG A 207 -21.81 -12.33 -16.42
N GLN A 208 -21.00 -11.74 -17.32
CA GLN A 208 -20.23 -12.51 -18.29
C GLN A 208 -19.24 -13.47 -17.62
N TYR A 209 -18.60 -13.01 -16.54
CA TYR A 209 -17.66 -13.82 -15.75
C TYR A 209 -18.37 -14.97 -15.02
N LEU A 210 -19.50 -14.69 -14.34
CA LEU A 210 -20.28 -15.69 -13.64
C LEU A 210 -20.77 -16.78 -14.61
N ASN A 211 -21.32 -16.43 -15.75
CA ASN A 211 -21.75 -17.38 -16.77
C ASN A 211 -20.62 -18.29 -17.26
N ARG A 212 -19.37 -17.81 -17.28
CA ARG A 212 -18.23 -18.60 -17.77
C ARG A 212 -17.59 -19.47 -16.71
N PHE A 213 -17.57 -19.03 -15.44
CA PHE A 213 -16.79 -19.64 -14.38
C PHE A 213 -17.64 -20.27 -13.27
N HIS A 214 -18.92 -19.89 -13.15
CA HIS A 214 -19.84 -20.30 -12.09
C HIS A 214 -21.19 -20.75 -12.66
N GLU A 215 -21.17 -21.46 -13.77
CA GLU A 215 -22.35 -21.86 -14.57
C GLU A 215 -23.17 -22.99 -13.91
N SER A 216 -22.72 -23.54 -12.75
CA SER A 216 -23.42 -24.61 -12.06
C SER A 216 -24.69 -24.10 -11.37
N GLU A 217 -25.83 -24.72 -11.63
CA GLU A 217 -27.05 -24.50 -10.84
C GLU A 217 -27.22 -25.61 -9.80
N PRO A 218 -27.54 -25.30 -8.52
CA PRO A 218 -27.62 -23.94 -7.97
C PRO A 218 -26.25 -23.29 -7.78
N MET A 219 -26.19 -21.96 -8.02
CA MET A 219 -24.97 -21.17 -7.79
C MET A 219 -24.61 -21.19 -6.29
N HIS A 220 -23.41 -21.62 -5.96
CA HIS A 220 -22.95 -21.69 -4.57
C HIS A 220 -22.48 -20.30 -4.10
N LEU A 221 -23.32 -19.61 -3.35
CA LEU A 221 -23.10 -18.24 -2.88
C LEU A 221 -21.82 -18.09 -2.01
N GLU A 222 -21.40 -19.19 -1.36
CA GLU A 222 -20.20 -19.23 -0.52
C GLU A 222 -18.90 -19.43 -1.28
N ASP A 223 -18.97 -19.70 -2.60
CA ASP A 223 -17.77 -19.88 -3.42
C ASP A 223 -17.04 -18.56 -3.59
N TYR A 224 -15.71 -18.63 -3.59
CA TYR A 224 -14.88 -17.46 -3.95
C TYR A 224 -15.13 -17.04 -5.39
N LEU A 225 -15.31 -15.73 -5.61
CA LEU A 225 -15.49 -15.18 -6.93
C LEU A 225 -14.31 -15.55 -7.84
N PHE A 226 -13.08 -15.36 -7.37
CA PHE A 226 -11.85 -15.65 -8.11
C PHE A 226 -11.13 -16.86 -7.52
N TYR A 227 -10.98 -17.88 -8.35
CA TYR A 227 -10.31 -19.12 -7.96
C TYR A 227 -9.27 -19.57 -8.99
N THR A 228 -8.39 -20.45 -8.55
CA THR A 228 -7.47 -21.24 -9.38
C THR A 228 -7.79 -22.71 -9.20
N VAL A 229 -7.52 -23.51 -10.23
CA VAL A 229 -7.72 -24.95 -10.16
C VAL A 229 -6.35 -25.64 -10.09
N THR A 230 -6.15 -26.43 -9.04
CA THR A 230 -4.95 -27.23 -8.83
C THR A 230 -5.39 -28.64 -8.42
N HIS A 231 -4.89 -29.67 -9.09
CA HIS A 231 -5.29 -31.06 -8.86
C HIS A 231 -6.83 -31.26 -8.87
N ASN A 232 -7.50 -30.62 -9.83
CA ASN A 232 -8.97 -30.66 -10.00
C ASN A 232 -9.78 -30.05 -8.81
N GLN A 233 -9.13 -29.29 -7.91
CA GLN A 233 -9.78 -28.59 -6.81
C GLN A 233 -9.69 -27.09 -7.00
N ARG A 234 -10.79 -26.38 -6.63
CA ARG A 234 -10.85 -24.92 -6.63
C ARG A 234 -10.20 -24.39 -5.36
N HIS A 235 -9.25 -23.50 -5.52
CA HIS A 235 -8.58 -22.78 -4.44
C HIS A 235 -8.73 -21.29 -4.66
N GLN A 236 -8.84 -20.53 -3.59
CA GLN A 236 -8.79 -19.07 -3.66
C GLN A 236 -7.53 -18.62 -4.42
N MET A 237 -7.68 -17.64 -5.29
CA MET A 237 -6.54 -17.06 -6.01
C MET A 237 -5.61 -16.30 -5.04
N SER A 238 -4.29 -16.40 -5.22
CA SER A 238 -3.33 -15.69 -4.38
C SER A 238 -3.01 -14.28 -4.91
N PRO A 239 -2.68 -13.32 -4.03
CA PRO A 239 -2.18 -12.00 -4.43
C PRO A 239 -0.95 -12.05 -5.35
N ASP A 240 -0.09 -13.04 -5.18
CA ASP A 240 1.10 -13.23 -6.02
C ASP A 240 0.73 -13.56 -7.46
N THR A 241 -0.32 -14.37 -7.65
CA THR A 241 -0.86 -14.64 -8.99
C THR A 241 -1.35 -13.34 -9.65
N VAL A 242 -2.04 -12.48 -8.89
CA VAL A 242 -2.50 -11.19 -9.40
C VAL A 242 -1.33 -10.29 -9.75
N ALA A 243 -0.34 -10.17 -8.87
CA ALA A 243 0.86 -9.37 -9.11
C ALA A 243 1.62 -9.83 -10.35
N ALA A 244 1.76 -11.16 -10.54
CA ALA A 244 2.47 -11.74 -11.66
C ALA A 244 1.82 -11.41 -13.02
N PHE A 245 0.49 -11.60 -13.16
CA PHE A 245 -0.16 -11.29 -14.43
C PHE A 245 -0.26 -9.77 -14.67
N MET A 246 -0.46 -8.96 -13.63
CA MET A 246 -0.47 -7.51 -13.77
C MET A 246 0.87 -6.96 -14.24
N LYS A 247 1.98 -7.48 -13.71
CA LYS A 247 3.33 -7.16 -14.18
C LYS A 247 3.47 -7.48 -15.67
N LYS A 248 3.10 -8.70 -16.08
CA LYS A 248 3.15 -9.13 -17.49
C LYS A 248 2.32 -8.20 -18.41
N TYR A 249 1.09 -7.86 -18.02
CA TYR A 249 0.24 -6.96 -18.81
C TYR A 249 0.78 -5.53 -18.82
N GLY A 250 1.39 -5.07 -17.72
CA GLY A 250 2.05 -3.77 -17.67
C GLY A 250 3.23 -3.67 -18.63
N GLU A 251 4.09 -4.70 -18.67
CA GLU A 251 5.21 -4.79 -19.62
C GLU A 251 4.71 -4.77 -21.07
N SER A 252 3.66 -5.53 -21.37
CA SER A 252 3.04 -5.55 -22.70
C SER A 252 2.43 -4.20 -23.09
N ALA A 253 1.66 -3.58 -22.18
CA ALA A 253 1.01 -2.30 -22.43
C ALA A 253 1.99 -1.13 -22.56
N LYS A 254 3.15 -1.21 -21.92
CA LYS A 254 4.20 -0.18 -22.00
C LYS A 254 4.75 -0.04 -23.43
N ALA A 255 4.70 -1.09 -24.23
CA ALA A 255 5.12 -1.05 -25.63
C ALA A 255 4.23 -0.13 -26.50
N THR A 256 2.95 0.01 -26.14
CA THR A 256 1.97 0.84 -26.86
C THR A 256 1.68 2.17 -26.16
N CYS A 257 1.93 2.27 -24.84
CA CYS A 257 1.67 3.46 -24.03
C CYS A 257 2.86 3.74 -23.08
N PRO A 258 3.80 4.62 -23.46
CA PRO A 258 4.98 4.96 -22.65
C PRO A 258 4.66 5.59 -21.28
N GLU A 259 3.45 6.15 -21.10
CA GLU A 259 3.00 6.73 -19.84
C GLU A 259 2.78 5.68 -18.73
N ILE A 260 2.75 4.39 -19.07
CA ILE A 260 2.57 3.32 -18.10
C ILE A 260 3.79 3.26 -17.17
N PRO A 261 3.58 3.32 -15.84
CA PRO A 261 4.64 3.24 -14.87
C PRO A 261 5.47 1.95 -15.00
N GLU A 262 6.75 2.01 -14.60
CA GLU A 262 7.65 0.84 -14.64
C GLU A 262 7.14 -0.35 -13.83
N ARG A 263 6.45 -0.06 -12.72
CA ARG A 263 5.92 -1.09 -11.83
C ARG A 263 4.40 -1.07 -11.81
N ILE A 264 3.79 -2.05 -12.45
CA ILE A 264 2.37 -2.33 -12.33
C ILE A 264 2.17 -3.36 -11.23
N HIS A 265 1.35 -3.01 -10.24
CA HIS A 265 1.04 -3.84 -9.08
C HIS A 265 -0.40 -3.59 -8.61
N PRO A 266 -1.00 -4.50 -7.83
CA PRO A 266 -2.41 -4.39 -7.44
C PRO A 266 -2.80 -3.06 -6.78
N HIS A 267 -1.97 -2.50 -5.91
CA HIS A 267 -2.26 -1.21 -5.27
C HIS A 267 -2.31 -0.02 -6.24
N LEU A 268 -1.68 -0.14 -7.42
CA LEU A 268 -1.73 0.90 -8.44
C LEU A 268 -3.17 1.12 -8.94
N MET A 269 -3.98 0.06 -9.10
CA MET A 269 -5.39 0.17 -9.49
C MET A 269 -6.19 0.99 -8.48
N ARG A 270 -5.98 0.75 -7.20
CA ARG A 270 -6.61 1.51 -6.12
C ARG A 270 -6.16 2.97 -6.11
N HIS A 271 -4.86 3.24 -6.25
CA HIS A 271 -4.33 4.60 -6.35
C HIS A 271 -4.89 5.32 -7.57
N THR A 272 -4.97 4.64 -8.71
CA THR A 272 -5.54 5.18 -9.94
C THR A 272 -7.01 5.58 -9.74
N ARG A 273 -7.84 4.69 -9.17
CA ARG A 273 -9.24 5.01 -8.92
C ARG A 273 -9.40 6.15 -7.94
N ALA A 274 -8.63 6.16 -6.87
CA ALA A 274 -8.66 7.23 -5.88
C ALA A 274 -8.31 8.59 -6.49
N MET A 275 -7.26 8.66 -7.32
CA MET A 275 -6.87 9.88 -8.02
C MET A 275 -7.92 10.33 -9.02
N HIS A 276 -8.51 9.41 -9.81
CA HIS A 276 -9.56 9.75 -10.74
C HIS A 276 -10.81 10.28 -10.03
N LEU A 277 -11.24 9.65 -8.93
CA LEU A 277 -12.38 10.14 -8.15
C LEU A 277 -12.10 11.50 -7.52
N TYR A 278 -10.90 11.70 -6.96
CA TYR A 278 -10.49 12.97 -6.38
C TYR A 278 -10.45 14.09 -7.43
N ARG A 279 -9.84 13.85 -8.59
CA ARG A 279 -9.79 14.79 -9.72
C ARG A 279 -11.16 15.16 -10.26
N ASN A 280 -12.09 14.21 -10.24
CA ASN A 280 -13.49 14.45 -10.61
C ASN A 280 -14.34 15.07 -9.50
N GLY A 281 -13.71 15.61 -8.44
CA GLY A 281 -14.38 16.45 -7.43
C GLY A 281 -14.93 15.68 -6.23
N MET A 282 -14.63 14.38 -6.06
CA MET A 282 -15.04 13.65 -4.85
C MET A 282 -14.37 14.26 -3.61
N PRO A 283 -15.12 14.71 -2.59
CA PRO A 283 -14.56 15.24 -1.36
C PRO A 283 -13.63 14.22 -0.66
N LEU A 284 -12.53 14.69 -0.06
CA LEU A 284 -11.52 13.83 0.53
C LEU A 284 -12.07 12.94 1.66
N ALA A 285 -13.06 13.43 2.43
CA ALA A 285 -13.73 12.65 3.46
C ALA A 285 -14.51 11.48 2.86
N LEU A 286 -15.31 11.72 1.81
CA LEU A 286 -16.07 10.69 1.10
C LEU A 286 -15.13 9.68 0.42
N LEU A 287 -14.02 10.15 -0.15
CA LEU A 287 -12.98 9.28 -0.72
C LEU A 287 -12.36 8.38 0.35
N SER A 288 -12.11 8.92 1.55
CA SER A 288 -11.59 8.16 2.69
C SER A 288 -12.51 7.01 3.08
N ASP A 289 -13.81 7.29 3.18
CA ASP A 289 -14.84 6.29 3.49
C ASP A 289 -14.97 5.24 2.37
N PHE A 290 -15.00 5.67 1.12
CA PHE A 290 -15.02 4.79 -0.06
C PHE A 290 -13.84 3.82 -0.07
N LEU A 291 -12.64 4.32 0.25
CA LEU A 291 -11.43 3.52 0.34
C LEU A 291 -11.39 2.63 1.59
N GLY A 292 -12.20 2.90 2.61
CA GLY A 292 -12.14 2.23 3.91
C GLY A 292 -10.81 2.50 4.62
N HIS A 293 -10.37 3.76 4.65
CA HIS A 293 -9.23 4.18 5.44
C HIS A 293 -9.67 4.47 6.88
N SER A 294 -8.89 3.98 7.83
CA SER A 294 -9.14 4.23 9.26
C SER A 294 -8.77 5.66 9.70
N SER A 295 -8.00 6.37 8.87
CA SER A 295 -7.54 7.74 9.12
C SER A 295 -7.56 8.54 7.83
N LEU A 296 -8.09 9.76 7.89
CA LEU A 296 -8.09 10.71 6.78
C LEU A 296 -6.66 11.06 6.32
N GLU A 297 -5.68 11.00 7.23
CA GLU A 297 -4.27 11.24 6.93
C GLU A 297 -3.74 10.33 5.82
N THR A 298 -4.18 9.06 5.81
CA THR A 298 -3.82 8.11 4.76
C THR A 298 -4.35 8.54 3.37
N THR A 299 -5.44 9.31 3.33
CA THR A 299 -6.08 9.78 2.09
C THR A 299 -5.46 11.12 1.62
N ARG A 300 -4.86 11.89 2.52
CA ARG A 300 -4.21 13.18 2.19
C ARG A 300 -3.10 13.06 1.15
N VAL A 301 -2.51 11.88 1.01
CA VAL A 301 -1.49 11.61 -0.02
C VAL A 301 -1.99 11.94 -1.43
N TYR A 302 -3.27 11.76 -1.72
CA TYR A 302 -3.88 12.10 -3.01
C TYR A 302 -4.00 13.62 -3.20
N ALA A 303 -4.31 14.37 -2.15
CA ALA A 303 -4.36 15.83 -2.18
C ALA A 303 -2.97 16.46 -2.41
N TYR A 304 -1.92 15.83 -1.87
CA TYR A 304 -0.55 16.31 -2.12
C TYR A 304 -0.05 16.01 -3.54
N ALA A 305 -0.54 14.93 -4.16
CA ALA A 305 -0.06 14.47 -5.45
C ALA A 305 -0.57 15.32 -6.64
N ASP A 306 -1.64 16.13 -6.45
CA ASP A 306 -2.29 16.86 -7.55
C ASP A 306 -2.05 18.37 -7.50
N THR A 307 -1.01 18.81 -8.22
CA THR A 307 -0.68 20.23 -8.40
C THR A 307 -1.64 20.93 -9.36
N GLU A 308 -2.19 20.21 -10.34
CA GLU A 308 -3.11 20.75 -11.33
C GLU A 308 -4.45 21.13 -10.70
N MET A 309 -4.98 20.24 -9.83
CA MET A 309 -6.22 20.52 -9.11
C MET A 309 -6.06 21.73 -8.17
N LYS A 310 -4.88 21.90 -7.52
CA LYS A 310 -4.57 23.08 -6.71
C LYS A 310 -4.56 24.34 -7.57
N ARG A 311 -3.91 24.31 -8.71
CA ARG A 311 -3.88 25.42 -9.66
C ARG A 311 -5.31 25.81 -10.10
N ASN A 312 -6.12 24.83 -10.48
CA ASN A 312 -7.49 25.06 -10.92
C ASN A 312 -8.37 25.60 -9.78
N ALA A 313 -8.18 25.17 -8.55
CA ALA A 313 -8.89 25.70 -7.38
C ALA A 313 -8.48 27.15 -7.10
N ILE A 314 -7.20 27.47 -7.19
CA ILE A 314 -6.68 28.83 -7.04
C ILE A 314 -7.25 29.72 -8.16
N ALA A 315 -7.20 29.27 -9.42
CA ALA A 315 -7.73 30.03 -10.54
C ALA A 315 -9.23 30.34 -10.43
N LYS A 316 -10.02 29.39 -9.90
CA LYS A 316 -11.47 29.60 -9.65
C LYS A 316 -11.76 30.55 -8.49
N SER A 317 -10.87 30.62 -7.50
CA SER A 317 -11.06 31.46 -6.33
C SER A 317 -10.31 32.81 -6.40
N THR A 318 -9.47 32.99 -7.43
CA THR A 318 -8.82 34.27 -7.68
C THR A 318 -9.81 35.16 -8.44
N PRO A 319 -10.28 36.29 -7.86
CA PRO A 319 -11.06 37.26 -8.62
C PRO A 319 -10.21 37.69 -9.82
N GLN A 320 -10.83 37.92 -10.97
CA GLN A 320 -10.17 38.61 -12.08
C GLN A 320 -9.83 40.03 -11.62
N ILE A 321 -8.63 40.20 -11.06
CA ILE A 321 -8.13 41.47 -10.52
C ILE A 321 -7.54 42.30 -11.63
N SER A 322 -7.28 41.71 -12.78
CA SER A 322 -6.86 42.40 -13.99
C SER A 322 -7.75 41.94 -15.14
N ASP A 323 -8.51 42.87 -15.73
CA ASP A 323 -8.82 42.79 -17.14
C ASP A 323 -7.48 42.52 -17.86
N GLU A 324 -7.51 41.80 -18.98
CA GLU A 324 -6.33 41.53 -19.84
C GLU A 324 -5.78 42.79 -20.51
N ASP A 325 -5.95 43.96 -19.90
CA ASP A 325 -5.32 45.17 -20.28
C ASP A 325 -3.86 45.15 -19.81
N GLU A 326 -3.02 44.68 -20.73
CA GLU A 326 -1.60 45.00 -20.88
C GLU A 326 -0.88 45.34 -19.58
N ILE A 327 -0.31 44.31 -18.92
CA ILE A 327 0.89 44.60 -18.13
C ILE A 327 1.88 45.18 -19.15
N PRO A 328 2.20 46.49 -19.11
CA PRO A 328 3.16 47.04 -20.05
C PRO A 328 4.44 46.21 -19.94
N ALA A 329 4.82 45.58 -21.04
CA ALA A 329 6.08 44.87 -21.07
C ALA A 329 7.14 45.95 -20.71
N TRP A 330 7.78 45.76 -19.57
CA TRP A 330 8.83 46.67 -19.13
C TRP A 330 9.88 46.73 -20.24
N ASP A 331 9.94 47.87 -20.91
CA ASP A 331 10.96 48.08 -21.95
C ASP A 331 12.29 48.31 -21.26
N PHE A 332 13.05 47.24 -21.10
CA PHE A 332 14.42 47.29 -20.56
C PHE A 332 15.40 47.94 -21.52
N SER A 333 14.99 48.39 -22.69
CA SER A 333 15.84 49.13 -23.62
C SER A 333 15.86 50.64 -23.34
N ASP A 334 14.93 51.14 -22.51
CA ASP A 334 14.87 52.53 -22.12
C ASP A 334 15.76 52.81 -20.90
N GLU A 335 16.82 53.59 -21.13
CA GLU A 335 17.82 53.96 -20.09
C GLU A 335 17.19 54.74 -18.94
N GLU A 336 16.14 55.53 -19.18
CA GLU A 336 15.44 56.27 -18.12
C GLU A 336 14.67 55.36 -17.17
N THR A 337 14.05 54.36 -17.70
CA THR A 337 13.37 53.30 -16.92
C THR A 337 14.37 52.47 -16.10
N LEU A 338 15.52 52.13 -16.68
CA LEU A 338 16.58 51.43 -15.97
C LEU A 338 17.18 52.31 -14.82
N ARG A 339 17.35 53.59 -15.01
CA ARG A 339 17.85 54.52 -13.97
C ARG A 339 16.86 54.66 -12.81
N LYS A 340 15.53 54.71 -13.10
CA LYS A 340 14.48 54.72 -12.07
C LYS A 340 14.45 53.41 -11.28
N LEU A 341 14.57 52.29 -11.96
CA LEU A 341 14.60 50.95 -11.31
C LEU A 341 15.86 50.76 -10.46
N ALA A 342 16.97 51.30 -10.87
CA ALA A 342 18.24 51.29 -10.13
C ALA A 342 18.30 52.32 -8.99
N GLY A 343 17.24 53.10 -8.78
CA GLY A 343 17.20 54.14 -7.74
C GLY A 343 18.18 55.30 -7.97
N LEU A 344 18.56 55.53 -9.23
CA LEU A 344 19.52 56.60 -9.60
C LEU A 344 18.86 57.95 -9.94
N LYS A 345 17.53 58.03 -9.87
CA LYS A 345 16.70 59.25 -9.97
C LYS A 345 15.44 59.10 -9.13
#